data_2fce77775ff7217fd0e3219f5d655872
#
_entry.id   2fce77775ff7217fd0e3219f5d655872
#
_cell.length_a   1.000
_cell.length_b   1.000
_cell.length_c   1.000
_cell.angle_alpha   90.00
_cell.angle_beta   90.00
_cell.angle_gamma   90.00
#
_symmetry.space_group_name_H-M   'P 1'
#
loop_
_entity.id
_entity.type
_entity.pdbx_description
1 polymer ?
#
loop_
_entity_poly.entity_id
_entity_poly.type
_entity_poly.pdbx_seq_one_letter_code
_entity_poly.pdbx_strand_id
1 'polypeptide(L)'
;MKINTKHIGLCLLLGAAMSTTSCNDLLDLDPVSQITPESFYTSADQLATYLNNYYSSYLVAPYSGEMYHTQSYSDGMARSDGNTDIMLAGLNGNTTLFADDHWEVSSGKALQGYYGGVRVYNYFLDKAVTGYENGTITGDAELIKNYIGEGYFFRALCYFRMLAYYGDLPIVTKVLEDNDEVIVENSKRTPRNEVARFILEDLDKAISYLASRGKFNGQRVNREAALLF
;
A
#
# COMPACT_ATOMS: atom_id res chain seq x y z
N MET A 1 74.49 6.15 -18.37
CA MET A 1 73.26 6.17 -19.18
C MET A 1 72.48 7.42 -18.74
N LYS A 2 72.44 8.48 -19.58
CA LYS A 2 71.74 9.72 -19.21
C LYS A 2 70.28 9.55 -19.58
N ILE A 3 69.43 9.46 -18.56
CA ILE A 3 67.97 9.37 -18.78
C ILE A 3 67.49 10.76 -19.22
N ASN A 4 66.86 10.81 -20.33
CA ASN A 4 66.43 12.06 -20.98
C ASN A 4 65.12 12.54 -20.32
N THR A 5 65.23 13.58 -19.48
CA THR A 5 64.11 14.15 -18.68
C THR A 5 62.91 14.55 -19.49
N LYS A 6 63.06 14.81 -20.81
CA LYS A 6 61.98 15.14 -21.75
C LYS A 6 61.01 13.95 -21.98
N HIS A 7 61.54 12.71 -21.96
CA HIS A 7 60.68 11.52 -22.13
C HIS A 7 59.91 11.17 -20.85
N ILE A 8 60.48 11.49 -19.66
CA ILE A 8 59.77 11.30 -18.38
C ILE A 8 58.59 12.24 -18.28
N GLY A 9 58.74 13.50 -18.69
CA GLY A 9 57.64 14.47 -18.72
C GLY A 9 56.48 14.09 -19.67
N LEU A 10 56.85 13.54 -20.85
CA LEU A 10 55.86 13.07 -21.84
C LEU A 10 55.10 11.84 -21.34
N CYS A 11 55.73 10.89 -20.70
CA CYS A 11 55.07 9.72 -20.10
C CYS A 11 54.16 10.08 -18.93
N LEU A 12 54.50 11.06 -18.11
CA LEU A 12 53.65 11.58 -17.04
C LEU A 12 52.43 12.33 -17.56
N LEU A 13 52.55 13.09 -18.63
CA LEU A 13 51.43 13.78 -19.27
C LEU A 13 50.47 12.80 -19.95
N LEU A 14 50.97 11.74 -20.63
CA LEU A 14 50.15 10.68 -21.20
C LEU A 14 49.46 9.83 -20.13
N GLY A 15 50.09 9.57 -19.01
CA GLY A 15 49.48 8.87 -17.86
C GLY A 15 48.34 9.65 -17.21
N ALA A 16 48.50 10.97 -17.08
CA ALA A 16 47.46 11.85 -16.53
C ALA A 16 46.23 12.02 -17.48
N ALA A 17 46.45 11.93 -18.78
CA ALA A 17 45.37 12.01 -19.75
C ALA A 17 44.49 10.73 -19.83
N MET A 18 44.98 9.57 -19.43
CA MET A 18 44.24 8.33 -19.37
C MET A 18 43.41 8.14 -18.10
N SER A 19 43.66 8.93 -17.05
CA SER A 19 42.91 8.81 -15.80
C SER A 19 41.60 9.62 -15.76
N THR A 20 41.26 10.37 -16.80
CA THR A 20 40.07 11.18 -16.87
C THR A 20 38.88 10.51 -17.60
N THR A 21 39.05 9.31 -18.15
CA THR A 21 37.92 8.50 -18.61
C THR A 21 37.36 7.72 -17.43
N SER A 22 36.73 8.44 -16.49
CA SER A 22 35.89 7.85 -15.50
C SER A 22 34.69 7.28 -16.25
N CYS A 23 34.52 5.96 -16.20
CA CYS A 23 33.34 5.28 -16.70
C CYS A 23 32.16 5.66 -15.81
N ASN A 24 31.45 6.75 -16.10
CA ASN A 24 30.16 7.07 -15.48
C ASN A 24 29.10 6.01 -15.82
N ASP A 25 29.23 5.34 -16.96
CA ASP A 25 28.31 4.28 -17.41
C ASP A 25 28.32 3.02 -16.51
N LEU A 26 29.35 2.79 -15.70
CA LEU A 26 29.43 1.59 -14.83
C LEU A 26 28.62 1.76 -13.54
N LEU A 27 28.32 3.00 -13.14
CA LEU A 27 27.55 3.33 -11.94
C LEU A 27 26.06 3.53 -12.25
N ASP A 28 25.71 3.74 -13.50
CA ASP A 28 24.32 3.90 -13.98
C ASP A 28 23.72 2.58 -14.51
N LEU A 29 24.35 1.45 -14.24
CA LEU A 29 23.75 0.15 -14.55
C LEU A 29 22.63 -0.13 -13.56
N ASP A 30 21.40 0.04 -13.99
CA ASP A 30 20.25 -0.54 -13.31
C ASP A 30 20.52 -2.05 -13.11
N PRO A 31 20.39 -2.58 -11.89
CA PRO A 31 20.64 -3.99 -11.64
C PRO A 31 19.65 -4.80 -12.48
N VAL A 32 20.14 -5.50 -13.49
CA VAL A 32 19.37 -6.33 -14.44
C VAL A 32 18.52 -7.40 -13.73
N SER A 33 18.81 -7.67 -12.46
CA SER A 33 18.12 -8.66 -11.62
C SER A 33 17.13 -8.05 -10.61
N GLN A 34 17.01 -6.72 -10.52
CA GLN A 34 16.09 -6.07 -9.61
C GLN A 34 15.04 -5.30 -10.39
N ILE A 35 13.79 -5.59 -10.10
CA ILE A 35 12.65 -4.82 -10.62
C ILE A 35 12.67 -3.47 -9.88
N THR A 36 13.00 -2.39 -10.59
CA THR A 36 12.89 -1.04 -10.04
C THR A 36 11.43 -0.57 -10.04
N PRO A 37 11.05 0.35 -9.17
CA PRO A 37 9.70 0.92 -9.18
C PRO A 37 9.31 1.53 -10.54
N GLU A 38 10.26 2.07 -11.27
CA GLU A 38 10.06 2.68 -12.59
C GLU A 38 9.75 1.63 -13.66
N SER A 39 10.32 0.43 -13.54
CA SER A 39 10.12 -0.66 -14.50
C SER A 39 8.93 -1.56 -14.18
N PHE A 40 8.32 -1.43 -12.98
CA PHE A 40 7.31 -2.39 -12.51
C PHE A 40 5.88 -2.04 -12.93
N TYR A 41 5.49 -0.77 -13.04
CA TYR A 41 4.10 -0.38 -13.33
C TYR A 41 3.86 -0.11 -14.82
N THR A 42 4.36 -0.98 -15.69
CA THR A 42 4.34 -0.78 -17.16
C THR A 42 3.34 -1.67 -17.89
N SER A 43 2.69 -2.62 -17.19
CA SER A 43 1.69 -3.51 -17.78
C SER A 43 0.55 -3.84 -16.83
N ALA A 44 -0.62 -4.18 -17.40
CA ALA A 44 -1.79 -4.64 -16.65
C ALA A 44 -1.47 -5.85 -15.75
N ASP A 45 -0.65 -6.79 -16.22
CA ASP A 45 -0.27 -7.99 -15.46
C ASP A 45 0.57 -7.65 -14.23
N GLN A 46 1.42 -6.64 -14.32
CA GLN A 46 2.18 -6.15 -13.17
C GLN A 46 1.29 -5.47 -12.13
N LEU A 47 0.29 -4.70 -12.56
CA LEU A 47 -0.71 -4.14 -11.65
C LEU A 47 -1.49 -5.24 -10.92
N ALA A 48 -1.93 -6.27 -11.65
CA ALA A 48 -2.59 -7.43 -11.07
C ALA A 48 -1.71 -8.15 -10.05
N THR A 49 -0.44 -8.39 -10.40
CA THR A 49 0.54 -9.07 -9.55
C THR A 49 0.78 -8.30 -8.25
N TYR A 50 0.90 -6.98 -8.33
CA TYR A 50 1.05 -6.14 -7.15
C TYR A 50 -0.13 -6.29 -6.19
N LEU A 51 -1.35 -6.15 -6.71
CA LEU A 51 -2.57 -6.24 -5.90
C LEU A 51 -2.80 -7.63 -5.33
N ASN A 52 -2.46 -8.70 -6.06
CA ASN A 52 -2.64 -10.08 -5.60
C ASN A 52 -1.96 -10.34 -4.25
N ASN A 53 -0.83 -9.69 -3.98
CA ASN A 53 -0.12 -9.82 -2.70
C ASN A 53 -0.95 -9.33 -1.50
N TYR A 54 -1.94 -8.47 -1.73
CA TYR A 54 -2.71 -7.84 -0.66
C TYR A 54 -4.10 -8.45 -0.46
N TYR A 55 -4.55 -9.27 -1.39
CA TYR A 55 -5.85 -9.94 -1.26
C TYR A 55 -5.95 -10.78 0.01
N SER A 56 -4.94 -11.59 0.31
CA SER A 56 -4.90 -12.42 1.51
C SER A 56 -4.78 -11.63 2.81
N SER A 57 -4.23 -10.42 2.76
CA SER A 57 -4.02 -9.58 3.94
C SER A 57 -5.25 -8.76 4.32
N TYR A 58 -6.14 -8.50 3.36
CA TYR A 58 -7.25 -7.57 3.54
C TYR A 58 -8.62 -8.19 3.32
N LEU A 59 -8.72 -9.26 2.55
CA LEU A 59 -9.95 -10.00 2.34
C LEU A 59 -9.88 -11.31 3.11
N VAL A 60 -10.91 -11.58 3.87
CA VAL A 60 -11.03 -12.79 4.67
C VAL A 60 -11.26 -13.99 3.75
N ALA A 61 -10.56 -15.08 4.01
CA ALA A 61 -10.83 -16.34 3.32
C ALA A 61 -12.27 -16.80 3.62
N PRO A 62 -13.05 -17.20 2.60
CA PRO A 62 -14.48 -17.52 2.75
C PRO A 62 -14.79 -18.62 3.77
N TYR A 63 -13.79 -19.39 4.16
CA TYR A 63 -13.93 -20.53 5.07
C TYR A 63 -13.48 -20.26 6.49
N SER A 64 -12.96 -19.08 6.81
CA SER A 64 -12.50 -18.78 8.18
C SER A 64 -13.63 -18.44 9.14
N GLY A 65 -14.85 -18.23 8.64
CA GLY A 65 -15.99 -17.82 9.45
C GLY A 65 -15.86 -16.40 10.05
N GLU A 66 -14.77 -15.71 9.74
CA GLU A 66 -14.46 -14.39 10.28
C GLU A 66 -14.81 -13.32 9.26
N MET A 67 -15.94 -12.72 9.41
CA MET A 67 -16.42 -11.75 8.44
C MET A 67 -15.73 -10.39 8.52
N TYR A 68 -14.80 -10.11 9.40
CA TYR A 68 -14.09 -8.81 9.51
C TYR A 68 -12.93 -8.80 10.52
N HIS A 69 -12.52 -9.94 11.06
CA HIS A 69 -11.46 -9.98 12.04
C HIS A 69 -10.25 -10.78 11.57
N THR A 70 -9.14 -10.12 11.48
CA THR A 70 -7.82 -10.68 11.15
C THR A 70 -7.20 -11.48 12.30
N GLN A 71 -8.02 -11.99 13.21
CA GLN A 71 -7.50 -12.77 14.31
C GLN A 71 -7.57 -14.27 14.01
N SER A 72 -6.53 -14.92 14.44
CA SER A 72 -6.21 -16.31 14.28
C SER A 72 -7.42 -17.24 14.18
N TYR A 73 -7.37 -18.19 13.25
CA TYR A 73 -8.30 -19.33 13.11
C TYR A 73 -8.67 -20.04 14.43
N SER A 74 -7.85 -19.88 15.46
CA SER A 74 -8.10 -20.43 16.80
C SER A 74 -9.24 -19.73 17.55
N ASP A 75 -9.65 -18.55 17.09
CA ASP A 75 -10.58 -17.72 17.86
C ASP A 75 -12.04 -17.86 17.43
N GLY A 76 -12.33 -18.36 16.23
CA GLY A 76 -13.66 -18.68 15.72
C GLY A 76 -14.72 -17.57 15.82
N MET A 77 -15.90 -17.80 15.25
CA MET A 77 -17.04 -16.86 15.32
C MET A 77 -17.45 -16.51 16.75
N ALA A 78 -17.22 -17.38 17.70
CA ALA A 78 -17.58 -17.17 19.10
C ALA A 78 -16.80 -16.04 19.78
N ARG A 79 -15.65 -15.59 19.22
CA ARG A 79 -14.86 -14.49 19.80
C ARG A 79 -15.15 -13.13 19.19
N SER A 80 -15.74 -13.07 18.01
CA SER A 80 -16.09 -11.79 17.38
C SER A 80 -17.09 -11.00 18.23
N ASP A 81 -17.98 -11.69 18.93
CA ASP A 81 -18.98 -11.10 19.81
C ASP A 81 -18.47 -10.87 21.24
N GLY A 82 -17.28 -11.40 21.57
CA GLY A 82 -16.68 -11.26 22.92
C GLY A 82 -16.27 -9.83 23.30
N ASN A 83 -16.24 -8.92 22.33
CA ASN A 83 -16.00 -7.50 22.54
C ASN A 83 -17.28 -6.64 22.41
N THR A 84 -18.43 -7.28 22.46
CA THR A 84 -19.74 -6.63 22.36
C THR A 84 -20.54 -6.88 23.64
N ASP A 85 -21.67 -6.21 23.77
CA ASP A 85 -22.62 -6.41 24.86
C ASP A 85 -23.43 -7.71 24.74
N ILE A 86 -23.29 -8.43 23.62
CA ILE A 86 -24.02 -9.67 23.34
C ILE A 86 -23.35 -10.88 24.00
N MET A 87 -22.03 -10.86 24.16
CA MET A 87 -21.28 -11.99 24.66
C MET A 87 -20.17 -11.59 25.62
N LEU A 88 -20.24 -12.08 26.83
CA LEU A 88 -19.11 -12.03 27.76
C LEU A 88 -18.11 -13.12 27.39
N ALA A 89 -16.94 -12.76 26.87
CA ALA A 89 -15.86 -13.70 26.66
C ALA A 89 -15.35 -14.15 28.03
N GLY A 90 -15.93 -15.24 28.52
CA GLY A 90 -15.57 -15.82 29.79
C GLY A 90 -14.27 -16.58 29.74
N LEU A 91 -13.61 -16.64 30.86
CA LEU A 91 -12.79 -17.75 31.39
C LEU A 91 -11.30 -17.79 31.09
N ASN A 92 -10.73 -17.09 30.12
CA ASN A 92 -9.28 -17.16 29.88
C ASN A 92 -8.55 -15.82 29.87
N GLY A 93 -8.96 -14.89 30.71
CA GLY A 93 -8.17 -13.67 30.99
C GLY A 93 -8.03 -12.69 29.82
N ASN A 94 -8.79 -12.84 28.76
CA ASN A 94 -8.90 -11.80 27.75
C ASN A 94 -9.97 -10.82 28.18
N THR A 95 -9.53 -9.68 28.57
CA THR A 95 -10.32 -8.53 28.95
C THR A 95 -11.32 -8.20 27.87
N THR A 96 -12.56 -8.41 28.18
CA THR A 96 -13.66 -7.89 27.40
C THR A 96 -13.84 -6.41 27.76
N LEU A 97 -14.53 -5.69 26.91
CA LEU A 97 -14.92 -4.30 27.11
C LEU A 97 -15.54 -4.05 28.50
N PHE A 98 -16.04 -5.09 29.18
CA PHE A 98 -16.77 -5.04 30.45
C PHE A 98 -16.01 -5.65 31.62
N ALA A 99 -14.84 -6.30 31.40
CA ALA A 99 -14.17 -7.03 32.48
C ALA A 99 -13.32 -6.13 33.40
N ASP A 100 -12.73 -5.07 32.87
CA ASP A 100 -11.79 -4.21 33.62
C ASP A 100 -12.13 -2.71 33.55
N ASP A 101 -13.35 -2.37 33.28
CA ASP A 101 -13.91 -1.01 33.34
C ASP A 101 -13.31 0.03 32.42
N HIS A 102 -12.30 -0.27 31.61
CA HIS A 102 -11.77 0.74 30.74
C HIS A 102 -11.09 0.17 29.47
N TRP A 103 -11.29 0.90 28.43
CA TRP A 103 -10.61 0.68 27.16
C TRP A 103 -9.28 1.42 27.19
N GLU A 104 -8.18 0.69 27.28
CA GLU A 104 -6.87 1.30 27.12
C GLU A 104 -6.53 1.48 25.63
N VAL A 105 -6.14 2.71 25.27
CA VAL A 105 -5.57 2.96 23.95
C VAL A 105 -4.23 2.22 23.85
N SER A 106 -4.20 1.14 23.11
CA SER A 106 -2.96 0.42 22.85
C SER A 106 -1.91 1.38 22.28
N SER A 107 -0.65 1.17 22.65
CA SER A 107 0.46 1.96 22.12
C SER A 107 0.35 2.05 20.60
N GLY A 108 0.54 3.21 20.01
CA GLY A 108 0.25 3.54 18.59
C GLY A 108 0.88 2.65 17.50
N LYS A 109 1.53 1.54 17.87
CA LYS A 109 2.09 0.54 16.94
C LYS A 109 1.04 -0.12 16.03
N ALA A 110 -0.17 -0.35 16.54
CA ALA A 110 -1.24 -0.94 15.73
C ALA A 110 -1.67 0.02 14.61
N LEU A 111 -1.80 1.31 14.91
CA LEU A 111 -2.13 2.34 13.91
C LEU A 111 -1.03 2.47 12.85
N GLN A 112 0.25 2.35 13.24
CA GLN A 112 1.38 2.37 12.31
C GLN A 112 1.28 1.28 11.24
N GLY A 113 0.87 0.07 11.62
CA GLY A 113 0.67 -1.04 10.67
C GLY A 113 -0.37 -0.73 9.59
N TYR A 114 -1.48 -0.09 9.98
CA TYR A 114 -2.52 0.33 9.03
C TYR A 114 -2.03 1.38 8.04
N TYR A 115 -1.26 2.38 8.48
CA TYR A 115 -0.68 3.38 7.57
C TYR A 115 0.38 2.80 6.63
N GLY A 116 1.01 1.69 6.99
CA GLY A 116 1.79 0.89 6.06
C GLY A 116 0.96 0.44 4.85
N GLY A 117 -0.25 -0.06 5.08
CA GLY A 117 -1.20 -0.40 4.03
C GLY A 117 -1.65 0.82 3.21
N VAL A 118 -1.99 1.93 3.87
CA VAL A 118 -2.34 3.19 3.17
C VAL A 118 -1.22 3.65 2.24
N ARG A 119 0.04 3.60 2.69
CA ARG A 119 1.21 3.94 1.87
C ARG A 119 1.31 3.07 0.62
N VAL A 120 1.08 1.77 0.77
CA VAL A 120 1.09 0.81 -0.33
C VAL A 120 0.08 1.20 -1.42
N TYR A 121 -1.18 1.48 -1.03
CA TYR A 121 -2.20 1.84 -2.00
C TYR A 121 -2.04 3.24 -2.56
N ASN A 122 -1.52 4.18 -1.79
CA ASN A 122 -1.17 5.51 -2.29
C ASN A 122 -0.09 5.42 -3.38
N TYR A 123 0.95 4.61 -3.15
CA TYR A 123 2.00 4.40 -4.13
C TYR A 123 1.47 3.72 -5.40
N PHE A 124 0.67 2.66 -5.22
CA PHE A 124 0.03 1.97 -6.34
C PHE A 124 -0.84 2.93 -7.16
N LEU A 125 -1.72 3.67 -6.52
CA LEU A 125 -2.64 4.60 -7.19
C LEU A 125 -1.89 5.72 -7.91
N ASP A 126 -0.84 6.29 -7.30
CA ASP A 126 0.02 7.29 -7.94
C ASP A 126 0.57 6.78 -9.28
N LYS A 127 1.16 5.58 -9.29
CA LYS A 127 1.75 4.99 -10.49
C LYS A 127 0.71 4.51 -11.50
N ALA A 128 -0.33 3.82 -11.02
CA ALA A 128 -1.33 3.22 -11.89
C ALA A 128 -2.23 4.27 -12.56
N VAL A 129 -2.69 5.29 -11.81
CA VAL A 129 -3.53 6.36 -12.37
C VAL A 129 -2.72 7.21 -13.35
N THR A 130 -1.55 7.68 -12.94
CA THR A 130 -0.66 8.48 -13.81
C THR A 130 -0.28 7.71 -15.06
N GLY A 131 0.08 6.43 -14.94
CA GLY A 131 0.45 5.61 -16.07
C GLY A 131 -0.72 5.34 -17.01
N TYR A 132 -1.93 5.16 -16.48
CA TYR A 132 -3.15 5.00 -17.29
C TYR A 132 -3.48 6.30 -18.06
N GLU A 133 -3.46 7.44 -17.40
CA GLU A 133 -3.74 8.75 -18.01
C GLU A 133 -2.73 9.11 -19.10
N ASN A 134 -1.46 8.78 -18.90
CA ASN A 134 -0.39 9.02 -19.86
C ASN A 134 -0.30 7.94 -20.95
N GLY A 135 -1.08 6.85 -20.88
CA GLY A 135 -1.04 5.75 -21.83
C GLY A 135 0.28 4.95 -21.79
N THR A 136 1.00 4.95 -20.67
CA THR A 136 2.30 4.26 -20.52
C THR A 136 2.16 2.82 -20.05
N ILE A 137 0.98 2.41 -19.57
CA ILE A 137 0.71 1.05 -19.14
C ILE A 137 0.16 0.25 -20.31
N THR A 138 0.86 -0.83 -20.68
CA THR A 138 0.46 -1.74 -21.74
C THR A 138 -0.58 -2.76 -21.26
N GLY A 139 -1.47 -3.18 -22.18
CA GLY A 139 -2.50 -4.19 -21.90
C GLY A 139 -3.91 -3.72 -22.17
N ASP A 140 -4.89 -4.50 -21.72
CA ASP A 140 -6.31 -4.18 -21.86
C ASP A 140 -6.67 -3.01 -20.93
N ALA A 141 -7.19 -1.93 -21.51
CA ALA A 141 -7.58 -0.72 -20.76
C ALA A 141 -8.66 -0.99 -19.72
N GLU A 142 -9.58 -1.93 -19.95
CA GLU A 142 -10.61 -2.30 -18.98
C GLU A 142 -10.03 -3.08 -17.79
N LEU A 143 -8.98 -3.89 -18.02
CA LEU A 143 -8.25 -4.54 -16.93
C LEU A 143 -7.47 -3.51 -16.10
N ILE A 144 -6.78 -2.57 -16.76
CA ILE A 144 -6.04 -1.51 -16.06
C ILE A 144 -6.98 -0.69 -15.18
N LYS A 145 -8.13 -0.27 -15.71
CA LYS A 145 -9.17 0.42 -14.94
C LYS A 145 -9.62 -0.40 -13.73
N ASN A 146 -9.91 -1.68 -13.94
CA ASN A 146 -10.36 -2.54 -12.85
C ASN A 146 -9.32 -2.61 -11.71
N TYR A 147 -8.04 -2.74 -12.04
CA TYR A 147 -6.98 -2.75 -11.03
C TYR A 147 -6.83 -1.41 -10.31
N ILE A 148 -7.01 -0.29 -11.00
CA ILE A 148 -7.08 1.03 -10.35
C ILE A 148 -8.26 1.07 -9.37
N GLY A 149 -9.42 0.57 -9.79
CA GLY A 149 -10.61 0.47 -8.93
C GLY A 149 -10.38 -0.38 -7.68
N GLU A 150 -9.66 -1.50 -7.81
CA GLU A 150 -9.27 -2.32 -6.66
C GLU A 150 -8.34 -1.55 -5.70
N GLY A 151 -7.41 -0.75 -6.22
CA GLY A 151 -6.54 0.10 -5.40
C GLY A 151 -7.34 1.09 -4.54
N TYR A 152 -8.33 1.77 -5.12
CA TYR A 152 -9.25 2.64 -4.38
C TYR A 152 -10.07 1.88 -3.35
N PHE A 153 -10.62 0.73 -3.72
CA PHE A 153 -11.39 -0.12 -2.81
C PHE A 153 -10.56 -0.55 -1.59
N PHE A 154 -9.34 -1.03 -1.80
CA PHE A 154 -8.48 -1.46 -0.69
C PHE A 154 -8.04 -0.29 0.20
N ARG A 155 -7.83 0.90 -0.37
CA ARG A 155 -7.53 2.08 0.44
C ARG A 155 -8.74 2.48 1.29
N ALA A 156 -9.94 2.49 0.72
CA ALA A 156 -11.18 2.70 1.45
C ALA A 156 -11.34 1.69 2.60
N LEU A 157 -11.07 0.40 2.35
CA LEU A 157 -11.14 -0.65 3.36
C LEU A 157 -10.13 -0.44 4.50
N CYS A 158 -8.90 0.02 4.19
CA CYS A 158 -7.92 0.39 5.23
C CYS A 158 -8.46 1.50 6.13
N TYR A 159 -8.98 2.56 5.53
CA TYR A 159 -9.54 3.68 6.29
C TYR A 159 -10.79 3.30 7.08
N PHE A 160 -11.65 2.47 6.53
CA PHE A 160 -12.82 1.98 7.23
C PHE A 160 -12.45 1.21 8.51
N ARG A 161 -11.47 0.30 8.40
CA ARG A 161 -10.98 -0.44 9.57
C ARG A 161 -10.40 0.51 10.64
N MET A 162 -9.58 1.47 10.22
CA MET A 162 -9.03 2.46 11.15
C MET A 162 -10.12 3.33 11.77
N LEU A 163 -11.10 3.76 10.98
CA LEU A 163 -12.23 4.57 11.45
C LEU A 163 -13.02 3.84 12.55
N ALA A 164 -13.28 2.55 12.36
CA ALA A 164 -14.01 1.74 13.32
C ALA A 164 -13.31 1.64 14.69
N TYR A 165 -11.97 1.60 14.70
CA TYR A 165 -11.19 1.46 15.94
C TYR A 165 -10.75 2.79 16.56
N TYR A 166 -10.46 3.81 15.75
CA TYR A 166 -9.75 5.02 16.22
C TYR A 166 -10.56 6.31 16.05
N GLY A 167 -11.65 6.29 15.32
CA GLY A 167 -12.47 7.47 15.04
C GLY A 167 -11.75 8.48 14.15
N ASP A 168 -11.33 9.60 14.74
CA ASP A 168 -10.61 10.66 14.01
C ASP A 168 -9.23 10.19 13.54
N LEU A 169 -8.91 10.42 12.27
CA LEU A 169 -7.69 9.91 11.62
C LEU A 169 -7.04 10.94 10.70
N PRO A 170 -5.71 10.96 10.58
CA PRO A 170 -5.08 11.67 9.48
C PRO A 170 -5.46 11.07 8.12
N ILE A 171 -5.89 11.90 7.16
CA ILE A 171 -6.12 11.49 5.79
C ILE A 171 -4.84 11.74 4.98
N VAL A 172 -4.21 10.66 4.51
CA VAL A 172 -2.99 10.69 3.71
C VAL A 172 -3.28 10.06 2.35
N THR A 173 -3.22 10.84 1.28
CA THR A 173 -3.57 10.40 -0.09
C THR A 173 -2.36 10.28 -1.02
N LYS A 174 -1.18 10.59 -0.53
CA LYS A 174 0.08 10.55 -1.27
C LYS A 174 1.16 9.81 -0.49
N VAL A 175 2.21 9.40 -1.16
CA VAL A 175 3.42 8.90 -0.51
C VAL A 175 4.14 10.09 0.09
N LEU A 176 4.29 10.09 1.41
CA LEU A 176 5.03 11.14 2.11
C LEU A 176 6.53 10.88 2.01
N GLU A 177 7.29 11.95 1.88
CA GLU A 177 8.75 11.92 2.01
C GLU A 177 9.14 11.54 3.46
N ASP A 178 10.28 10.89 3.60
CA ASP A 178 10.85 10.52 4.90
C ASP A 178 11.50 11.77 5.54
N ASN A 179 10.65 12.69 5.97
CA ASN A 179 10.99 13.97 6.56
C ASN A 179 10.03 14.25 7.73
N ASP A 180 10.57 14.51 8.90
CA ASP A 180 9.81 14.73 10.13
C ASP A 180 8.79 15.87 10.01
N GLU A 181 9.16 16.98 9.35
CA GLU A 181 8.26 18.12 9.19
C GLU A 181 7.04 17.76 8.33
N VAL A 182 7.28 17.06 7.22
CA VAL A 182 6.23 16.57 6.31
C VAL A 182 5.31 15.58 7.02
N ILE A 183 5.90 14.65 7.81
CA ILE A 183 5.15 13.65 8.55
C ILE A 183 4.29 14.31 9.63
N VAL A 184 4.83 15.24 10.42
CA VAL A 184 4.11 15.96 11.48
C VAL A 184 2.96 16.77 10.89
N GLU A 185 3.17 17.48 9.78
CA GLU A 185 2.11 18.25 9.11
C GLU A 185 0.95 17.37 8.66
N ASN A 186 1.24 16.19 8.11
CA ASN A 186 0.24 15.23 7.62
C ASN A 186 -0.30 14.29 8.71
N SER A 187 0.13 14.43 9.96
CA SER A 187 -0.33 13.62 11.10
C SER A 187 -1.53 14.22 11.85
N LYS A 188 -2.02 15.37 11.43
CA LYS A 188 -3.18 16.01 12.04
C LYS A 188 -4.43 15.16 11.81
N ARG A 189 -5.15 14.88 12.91
CA ARG A 189 -6.38 14.09 12.83
C ARG A 189 -7.50 14.90 12.16
N THR A 190 -8.15 14.27 11.21
CA THR A 190 -9.37 14.75 10.55
C THR A 190 -10.57 14.17 11.30
N PRO A 191 -11.65 14.92 11.51
CA PRO A 191 -12.86 14.43 12.17
C PRO A 191 -13.43 13.20 11.47
N ARG A 192 -13.94 12.24 12.26
CA ARG A 192 -14.43 10.95 11.74
C ARG A 192 -15.49 11.04 10.64
N ASN A 193 -16.33 12.05 10.66
CA ASN A 193 -17.33 12.28 9.62
C ASN A 193 -16.69 12.68 8.28
N GLU A 194 -15.57 13.36 8.29
CA GLU A 194 -14.80 13.68 7.08
C GLU A 194 -14.01 12.46 6.60
N VAL A 195 -13.46 11.67 7.52
CA VAL A 195 -12.85 10.37 7.18
C VAL A 195 -13.88 9.46 6.52
N ALA A 196 -15.11 9.41 7.03
CA ALA A 196 -16.18 8.63 6.41
C ALA A 196 -16.52 9.13 4.99
N ARG A 197 -16.56 10.45 4.77
CA ARG A 197 -16.74 10.99 3.40
C ARG A 197 -15.60 10.60 2.48
N PHE A 198 -14.36 10.68 2.94
CA PHE A 198 -13.21 10.26 2.16
C PHE A 198 -13.28 8.77 1.76
N ILE A 199 -13.75 7.91 2.67
CA ILE A 199 -13.98 6.49 2.36
C ILE A 199 -15.02 6.36 1.25
N LEU A 200 -16.14 7.08 1.34
CA LEU A 200 -17.18 7.08 0.29
C LEU A 200 -16.66 7.60 -1.05
N GLU A 201 -15.85 8.65 -1.05
CA GLU A 201 -15.22 9.18 -2.28
C GLU A 201 -14.30 8.15 -2.95
N ASP A 202 -13.52 7.40 -2.16
CA ASP A 202 -12.70 6.32 -2.70
C ASP A 202 -13.55 5.14 -3.21
N LEU A 203 -14.66 4.82 -2.54
CA LEU A 203 -15.60 3.81 -3.02
C LEU A 203 -16.31 4.24 -4.31
N ASP A 204 -16.71 5.49 -4.44
CA ASP A 204 -17.30 6.02 -5.67
C ASP A 204 -16.32 5.93 -6.85
N LYS A 205 -15.04 6.25 -6.61
CA LYS A 205 -13.99 6.03 -7.60
C LYS A 205 -13.84 4.55 -7.93
N ALA A 206 -13.78 3.69 -6.91
CA ALA A 206 -13.70 2.25 -7.12
C ALA A 206 -14.87 1.75 -7.98
N ILE A 207 -16.10 2.12 -7.66
CA ILE A 207 -17.33 1.75 -8.40
C ILE A 207 -17.25 2.20 -9.87
N SER A 208 -16.69 3.39 -10.14
CA SER A 208 -16.56 3.91 -11.50
C SER A 208 -15.53 3.16 -12.36
N TYR A 209 -14.52 2.56 -11.72
CA TYR A 209 -13.44 1.84 -12.39
C TYR A 209 -13.64 0.32 -12.43
N LEU A 210 -14.29 -0.26 -11.41
CA LEU A 210 -14.44 -1.70 -11.26
C LEU A 210 -15.41 -2.30 -12.30
N ALA A 211 -15.01 -3.43 -12.83
CA ALA A 211 -15.88 -4.26 -13.65
C ALA A 211 -16.95 -4.97 -12.81
N SER A 212 -18.04 -5.41 -13.46
CA SER A 212 -19.04 -6.24 -12.82
C SER A 212 -18.50 -7.64 -12.47
N ARG A 213 -19.16 -8.31 -11.54
CA ARG A 213 -18.81 -9.64 -11.00
C ARG A 213 -18.50 -10.68 -12.08
N GLY A 214 -19.20 -10.64 -13.22
CA GLY A 214 -19.02 -11.60 -14.31
C GLY A 214 -17.64 -11.60 -14.96
N LYS A 215 -16.95 -10.47 -14.97
CA LYS A 215 -15.65 -10.32 -15.65
C LYS A 215 -14.57 -11.27 -15.11
N PHE A 216 -14.55 -11.53 -13.79
CA PHE A 216 -13.52 -12.36 -13.13
C PHE A 216 -14.12 -13.56 -12.37
N ASN A 217 -15.33 -13.98 -12.71
CA ASN A 217 -16.03 -15.09 -12.05
C ASN A 217 -16.11 -14.94 -10.51
N GLY A 218 -16.16 -13.70 -10.01
CA GLY A 218 -16.20 -13.40 -8.59
C GLY A 218 -14.89 -13.62 -7.83
N GLN A 219 -13.78 -13.83 -8.53
CA GLN A 219 -12.47 -14.08 -7.89
C GLN A 219 -11.72 -12.79 -7.48
N ARG A 220 -12.20 -11.63 -7.94
CA ARG A 220 -11.62 -10.33 -7.62
C ARG A 220 -12.69 -9.39 -7.08
N VAL A 221 -12.23 -8.34 -6.39
CA VAL A 221 -13.10 -7.22 -6.03
C VAL A 221 -13.79 -6.69 -7.29
N ASN A 222 -15.08 -6.47 -7.19
CA ASN A 222 -15.94 -6.07 -8.29
C ASN A 222 -16.85 -4.91 -7.85
N ARG A 223 -17.53 -4.32 -8.83
CA ARG A 223 -18.41 -3.16 -8.58
C ARG A 223 -19.50 -3.45 -7.57
N GLU A 224 -20.10 -4.63 -7.62
CA GLU A 224 -21.14 -5.04 -6.70
C GLU A 224 -20.64 -5.16 -5.27
N ALA A 225 -19.39 -5.65 -5.08
CA ALA A 225 -18.76 -5.68 -3.76
C ALA A 225 -18.53 -4.28 -3.20
N ALA A 226 -18.08 -3.34 -4.04
CA ALA A 226 -17.88 -1.95 -3.63
C ALA A 226 -19.18 -1.20 -3.33
N LEU A 227 -20.29 -1.58 -3.98
CA LEU A 227 -21.63 -1.02 -3.71
C LEU A 227 -22.24 -1.54 -2.40
N LEU A 228 -21.85 -2.74 -1.96
CA LEU A 228 -22.35 -3.36 -0.73
C LEU A 228 -21.54 -2.96 0.51
N PHE A 229 -20.31 -2.48 0.30
CA PHE A 229 -19.42 -2.05 1.39
C PHE A 229 -19.81 -0.68 1.91
#